data_778b79137a89d7efe86ce1c0e62a33ed
#
_entry.id   778b79137a89d7efe86ce1c0e62a33ed
#
_cell.length_a   1.000
_cell.length_b   1.000
_cell.length_c   1.000
_cell.angle_alpha   90.00
_cell.angle_beta   90.00
_cell.angle_gamma   90.00
#
_symmetry.space_group_name_H-M   'P 1'
#
loop_
_entity.id
_entity.type
_entity.pdbx_description
1 polymer ?
#
loop_
_entity_poly.entity_id
_entity_poly.type
_entity_poly.pdbx_seq_one_letter_code
_entity_poly.pdbx_strand_id
1 'polypeptide(L)'
;MDITIIVADLRDRGYDAELLVEEYDDVPLAERYRRANTYSQALGKENVILVSINANAFGNGREWTKARGWSVYTGKGQTRADLLADDLARVAMKELGSKAVCGVWQNSDFDYLDR
;
A
#
# COMPACT_ATOMS: atom_id res chain seq x y z
N MET A 1 -6.32 12.47 0.73
CA MET A 1 -4.87 12.20 0.57
C MET A 1 -4.55 12.21 -0.91
N ASP A 2 -3.56 12.98 -1.30
CA ASP A 2 -3.19 13.08 -2.72
C ASP A 2 -1.93 12.24 -3.00
N ILE A 3 -2.14 11.08 -3.60
CA ILE A 3 -1.07 10.13 -3.95
C ILE A 3 -0.18 10.66 -5.08
N THR A 4 -0.66 11.64 -5.87
CA THR A 4 0.14 12.22 -6.95
C THR A 4 1.42 12.88 -6.44
N ILE A 5 1.39 13.43 -5.23
CA ILE A 5 2.57 14.01 -4.57
C ILE A 5 3.63 12.92 -4.32
N ILE A 6 3.22 11.74 -3.88
CA ILE A 6 4.13 10.61 -3.62
C ILE A 6 4.75 10.12 -4.92
N VAL A 7 3.94 9.98 -5.98
CA VAL A 7 4.43 9.56 -7.30
C VAL A 7 5.45 10.57 -7.83
N ALA A 8 5.15 11.87 -7.74
CA ALA A 8 6.06 12.93 -8.18
C ALA A 8 7.38 12.90 -7.41
N ASP A 9 7.34 12.75 -6.09
CA ASP A 9 8.53 12.69 -5.24
C ASP A 9 9.40 11.46 -5.57
N LEU A 10 8.78 10.31 -5.77
CA LEU A 10 9.48 9.09 -6.17
C LEU A 10 10.17 9.27 -7.53
N ARG A 11 9.49 9.86 -8.51
CA ARG A 11 10.07 10.14 -9.84
C ARG A 11 11.24 11.10 -9.75
N ASP A 12 11.13 12.15 -8.95
CA ASP A 12 12.22 13.13 -8.71
C ASP A 12 13.45 12.46 -8.08
N ARG A 13 13.24 11.38 -7.33
CA ARG A 13 14.33 10.59 -6.73
C ARG A 13 14.88 9.49 -7.66
N GLY A 14 14.37 9.40 -8.88
CA GLY A 14 14.85 8.46 -9.90
C GLY A 14 14.14 7.12 -9.92
N TYR A 15 13.04 6.95 -9.17
CA TYR A 15 12.23 5.75 -9.23
C TYR A 15 11.23 5.80 -10.39
N ASP A 16 11.00 4.66 -11.02
CA ASP A 16 9.93 4.49 -12.00
C ASP A 16 8.62 4.21 -11.25
N ALA A 17 7.84 5.25 -11.03
CA ALA A 17 6.61 5.20 -10.28
C ALA A 17 5.42 5.59 -11.14
N GLU A 18 4.36 4.80 -11.08
CA GLU A 18 3.12 5.02 -11.84
C GLU A 18 1.91 5.09 -10.92
N LEU A 19 0.99 5.98 -11.24
CA LEU A 19 -0.31 6.06 -10.58
C LEU A 19 -1.25 5.05 -11.24
N LEU A 20 -1.62 4.02 -10.50
CA LEU A 20 -2.42 2.91 -11.04
C LEU A 20 -3.87 3.32 -11.32
N VAL A 21 -4.43 4.21 -10.51
CA VAL A 21 -5.82 4.69 -10.60
C VAL A 21 -5.80 6.21 -10.75
N GLU A 22 -6.08 6.70 -11.96
CA GLU A 22 -6.11 8.13 -12.29
C GLU A 22 -7.53 8.70 -12.28
N GLU A 23 -8.54 7.83 -12.28
CA GLU A 23 -9.94 8.21 -12.36
C GLU A 23 -10.44 8.79 -11.03
N TYR A 24 -11.36 9.75 -11.11
CA TYR A 24 -12.09 10.27 -9.95
C TYR A 24 -13.14 9.29 -9.44
N ASP A 25 -13.77 8.56 -10.35
CA ASP A 25 -14.76 7.56 -10.00
C ASP A 25 -14.11 6.32 -9.42
N ASP A 26 -14.87 5.58 -8.62
CA ASP A 26 -14.37 4.36 -8.02
C ASP A 26 -14.10 3.30 -9.10
N VAL A 27 -12.86 2.85 -9.14
CA VAL A 27 -12.45 1.77 -10.03
C VAL A 27 -12.60 0.44 -9.28
N PRO A 28 -13.37 -0.53 -9.82
CA PRO A 28 -13.53 -1.82 -9.17
C PRO A 28 -12.19 -2.48 -8.85
N LEU A 29 -12.15 -3.20 -7.74
CA LEU A 29 -10.94 -3.88 -7.27
C LEU A 29 -10.38 -4.84 -8.34
N ALA A 30 -11.25 -5.56 -9.04
CA ALA A 30 -10.86 -6.45 -10.14
C ALA A 30 -10.07 -5.73 -11.23
N GLU A 31 -10.48 -4.52 -11.59
CA GLU A 31 -9.77 -3.70 -12.59
C GLU A 31 -8.42 -3.21 -12.05
N ARG A 32 -8.34 -2.84 -10.77
CA ARG A 32 -7.09 -2.39 -10.16
C ARG A 32 -6.02 -3.46 -10.19
N TYR A 33 -6.33 -4.68 -9.75
CA TYR A 33 -5.33 -5.74 -9.79
C TYR A 33 -5.06 -6.26 -11.21
N ARG A 34 -6.03 -6.16 -12.14
CA ARG A 34 -5.77 -6.43 -13.55
C ARG A 34 -4.69 -5.49 -14.10
N ARG A 35 -4.77 -4.20 -13.80
CA ARG A 35 -3.76 -3.21 -14.19
C ARG A 35 -2.40 -3.53 -13.58
N ALA A 36 -2.37 -3.83 -12.28
CA ALA A 36 -1.14 -4.20 -11.58
C ALA A 36 -0.51 -5.45 -12.19
N ASN A 37 -1.30 -6.47 -12.48
CA ASN A 37 -0.82 -7.71 -13.11
C ASN A 37 -0.30 -7.47 -14.52
N THR A 38 -0.85 -6.53 -15.27
CA THR A 38 -0.33 -6.14 -16.58
C THR A 38 1.10 -5.61 -16.49
N TYR A 39 1.38 -4.74 -15.52
CA TYR A 39 2.75 -4.29 -15.26
C TYR A 39 3.67 -5.44 -14.86
N SER A 40 3.20 -6.31 -13.99
CA SER A 40 3.94 -7.46 -13.51
C SER A 40 4.29 -8.45 -14.64
N GLN A 41 3.37 -8.66 -15.57
CA GLN A 41 3.60 -9.51 -16.74
C GLN A 41 4.58 -8.87 -17.72
N ALA A 42 4.50 -7.56 -17.92
CA ALA A 42 5.36 -6.84 -18.85
C ALA A 42 6.81 -6.68 -18.35
N LEU A 43 6.99 -6.46 -17.06
CA LEU A 43 8.28 -6.07 -16.45
C LEU A 43 8.93 -7.18 -15.63
N GLY A 44 8.20 -8.25 -15.33
CA GLY A 44 8.62 -9.32 -14.43
C GLY A 44 8.15 -9.06 -13.00
N LYS A 45 7.66 -10.10 -12.35
CA LYS A 45 7.13 -10.06 -10.96
C LYS A 45 8.14 -9.47 -9.97
N GLU A 46 9.40 -9.80 -10.13
CA GLU A 46 10.49 -9.39 -9.27
C GLU A 46 10.87 -7.90 -9.42
N ASN A 47 10.38 -7.26 -10.47
CA ASN A 47 10.71 -5.87 -10.79
C ASN A 47 9.58 -4.87 -10.49
N VAL A 48 8.44 -5.36 -10.02
CA VAL A 48 7.25 -4.55 -9.77
C VAL A 48 6.79 -4.70 -8.33
N ILE A 49 6.44 -3.60 -7.70
CA ILE A 49 5.79 -3.59 -6.41
C ILE A 49 4.55 -2.70 -6.46
N LEU A 50 3.47 -3.16 -5.85
CA LEU A 50 2.24 -2.40 -5.70
C LEU A 50 2.14 -1.90 -4.27
N VAL A 51 1.95 -0.59 -4.12
CA VAL A 51 1.70 0.04 -2.82
C VAL A 51 0.31 0.68 -2.86
N SER A 52 -0.56 0.25 -1.96
CA SER A 52 -1.89 0.82 -1.77
C SER A 52 -1.93 1.61 -0.46
N ILE A 53 -2.33 2.86 -0.53
CA ILE A 53 -2.39 3.77 0.61
C ILE A 53 -3.85 4.08 0.89
N ASN A 54 -4.29 3.78 2.11
CA ASN A 54 -5.69 3.92 2.50
C ASN A 54 -5.81 4.64 3.84
N ALA A 55 -6.87 5.42 3.98
CA ALA A 55 -7.35 5.88 5.28
C ALA A 55 -8.32 4.81 5.82
N ASN A 56 -8.01 4.28 7.00
CA ASN A 56 -8.86 3.27 7.64
C ASN A 56 -9.95 3.92 8.50
N ALA A 57 -11.07 3.20 8.62
CA ALA A 57 -12.12 3.48 9.59
C ALA A 57 -12.26 2.29 10.54
N PHE A 58 -12.47 2.58 11.82
CA PHE A 58 -12.74 1.57 12.82
C PHE A 58 -14.18 1.72 13.35
N GLY A 59 -14.84 0.58 13.58
CA GLY A 59 -16.20 0.55 14.08
C GLY A 59 -17.25 0.52 12.96
N ASN A 60 -18.49 0.86 13.31
CA ASN A 60 -19.65 0.77 12.41
C ASN A 60 -20.00 2.09 11.69
N GLY A 61 -19.19 3.11 11.85
CA GLY A 61 -19.40 4.44 11.26
C GLY A 61 -20.44 5.31 11.99
N ARG A 62 -21.03 4.83 13.09
CA ARG A 62 -22.06 5.57 13.86
C ARG A 62 -21.48 6.46 14.94
N GLU A 63 -20.30 6.12 15.44
CA GLU A 63 -19.65 6.81 16.54
C GLU A 63 -18.17 7.05 16.23
N TRP A 64 -17.64 8.17 16.72
CA TRP A 64 -16.21 8.42 16.73
C TRP A 64 -15.53 7.50 17.73
N THR A 65 -14.49 6.81 17.28
CA THR A 65 -13.70 5.93 18.13
C THR A 65 -12.35 6.57 18.47
N LYS A 66 -11.69 6.03 19.49
CA LYS A 66 -10.32 6.43 19.84
C LYS A 66 -9.26 5.68 19.04
N ALA A 67 -9.68 4.84 18.10
CA ALA A 67 -8.77 4.10 17.25
C ALA A 67 -7.90 5.06 16.43
N ARG A 68 -6.61 4.82 16.47
CA ARG A 68 -5.60 5.59 15.73
C ARG A 68 -4.37 4.74 15.55
N GLY A 69 -3.54 5.14 14.62
CA GLY A 69 -2.28 4.47 14.39
C GLY A 69 -2.06 4.21 12.91
N TRP A 70 -1.02 3.50 12.64
CA TRP A 70 -0.55 3.18 11.31
C TRP A 70 -0.21 1.70 11.23
N SER A 71 -0.55 1.08 10.11
CA SER A 71 -0.25 -0.33 9.88
C SER A 71 0.08 -0.55 8.41
N VAL A 72 0.85 -1.59 8.14
CA VAL A 72 1.12 -2.06 6.79
C VAL A 72 0.73 -3.53 6.67
N TYR A 73 0.13 -3.87 5.55
CA TYR A 73 -0.31 -5.23 5.23
C TYR A 73 0.46 -5.75 4.05
N THR A 74 0.85 -7.01 4.11
CA THR A 74 1.49 -7.73 3.00
C THR A 74 0.68 -8.98 2.66
N GLY A 75 0.93 -9.56 1.49
CA GLY A 75 0.35 -10.83 1.10
C GLY A 75 0.83 -11.99 1.98
N LYS A 76 0.19 -13.13 1.83
CA LYS A 76 0.52 -14.34 2.58
C LYS A 76 1.89 -14.88 2.19
N GLY A 77 2.60 -15.39 3.20
CA GLY A 77 3.93 -15.97 3.02
C GLY A 77 5.03 -14.92 3.10
N GLN A 78 6.26 -15.33 2.86
CA GLN A 78 7.43 -14.46 2.84
C GLN A 78 7.69 -14.01 1.40
N THR A 79 7.58 -12.70 1.17
CA THR A 79 7.80 -12.09 -0.13
C THR A 79 8.76 -10.91 -0.02
N ARG A 80 9.22 -10.41 -1.16
CA ARG A 80 10.05 -9.19 -1.19
C ARG A 80 9.30 -7.95 -0.69
N ALA A 81 7.96 -7.97 -0.77
CA ALA A 81 7.12 -6.91 -0.22
C ALA A 81 7.28 -6.76 1.30
N ASP A 82 7.58 -7.85 2.02
CA ASP A 82 7.81 -7.80 3.47
C ASP A 82 9.01 -6.93 3.83
N LEU A 83 10.06 -6.92 3.02
CA LEU A 83 11.23 -6.06 3.23
C LEU A 83 10.85 -4.57 3.14
N LEU A 84 10.07 -4.20 2.14
CA LEU A 84 9.56 -2.83 2.02
C LEU A 84 8.61 -2.49 3.17
N ALA A 85 7.72 -3.42 3.55
CA ALA A 85 6.79 -3.22 4.66
C ALA A 85 7.53 -2.98 5.98
N ASP A 86 8.60 -3.72 6.27
CA ASP A 86 9.43 -3.52 7.44
C ASP A 86 10.13 -2.15 7.42
N ASP A 87 10.64 -1.73 6.29
CA ASP A 87 11.25 -0.41 6.11
C ASP A 87 10.24 0.71 6.31
N LEU A 88 9.04 0.58 5.73
CA LEU A 88 7.96 1.55 5.91
C LEU A 88 7.53 1.64 7.38
N ALA A 89 7.39 0.50 8.06
CA ALA A 89 7.05 0.45 9.49
C ALA A 89 8.11 1.15 10.33
N ARG A 90 9.38 0.87 10.07
CA ARG A 90 10.51 1.48 10.78
C ARG A 90 10.55 2.99 10.60
N VAL A 91 10.36 3.48 9.39
CA VAL A 91 10.33 4.92 9.09
C VAL A 91 9.12 5.58 9.72
N ALA A 92 7.93 4.96 9.66
CA ALA A 92 6.72 5.47 10.28
C ALA A 92 6.89 5.62 11.80
N MET A 93 7.49 4.63 12.47
CA MET A 93 7.80 4.72 13.90
C MET A 93 8.73 5.86 14.24
N LYS A 94 9.76 6.05 13.43
CA LYS A 94 10.73 7.14 13.60
C LYS A 94 10.11 8.52 13.41
N GLU A 95 9.34 8.70 12.34
CA GLU A 95 8.83 10.02 11.93
C GLU A 95 7.54 10.41 12.68
N LEU A 96 6.67 9.44 12.99
CA LEU A 96 5.39 9.68 13.63
C LEU A 96 5.44 9.54 15.16
N GLY A 97 6.55 9.02 15.67
CA GLY A 97 6.80 8.88 17.11
C GLY A 97 5.99 7.76 17.76
N SER A 98 6.12 7.68 19.11
CA SER A 98 5.54 6.60 19.91
C SER A 98 4.01 6.60 19.99
N LYS A 99 3.36 7.63 19.51
CA LYS A 99 1.90 7.73 19.47
C LYS A 99 1.29 7.00 18.26
N ALA A 100 2.10 6.68 17.27
CA ALA A 100 1.68 5.87 16.13
C ALA A 100 1.80 4.39 16.51
N VAL A 101 0.69 3.69 16.54
CA VAL A 101 0.72 2.22 16.62
C VAL A 101 1.06 1.73 15.22
N CYS A 102 2.21 1.10 15.11
CA CYS A 102 2.70 0.61 13.84
C CYS A 102 2.85 -0.90 13.90
N GLY A 103 2.42 -1.59 12.87
CA GLY A 103 2.53 -3.04 12.79
C GLY A 103 2.56 -3.52 11.35
N VAL A 104 3.24 -4.62 11.13
CA VAL A 104 3.22 -5.34 9.86
C VAL A 104 2.29 -6.54 10.02
N TRP A 105 1.32 -6.66 9.13
CA TRP A 105 0.31 -7.71 9.15
C TRP A 105 0.32 -8.46 7.83
N GLN A 106 0.44 -9.77 7.90
CA GLN A 106 0.26 -10.64 6.75
C GLN A 106 -1.19 -11.09 6.70
N ASN A 107 -1.85 -10.88 5.58
CA ASN A 107 -3.26 -11.23 5.43
C ASN A 107 -3.47 -12.09 4.18
N SER A 108 -4.05 -13.27 4.38
CA SER A 108 -4.38 -14.20 3.30
C SER A 108 -5.44 -13.68 2.34
N ASP A 109 -6.24 -12.69 2.76
CA ASP A 109 -7.32 -12.14 1.94
C ASP A 109 -6.81 -11.22 0.83
N PHE A 110 -5.54 -10.85 0.84
CA PHE A 110 -4.89 -10.05 -0.21
C PHE A 110 -4.06 -10.88 -1.21
N ASP A 111 -4.24 -12.18 -1.20
CA ASP A 111 -3.49 -13.14 -2.03
C ASP A 111 -3.73 -12.97 -3.56
N TYR A 112 -4.72 -12.17 -3.95
CA TYR A 112 -5.03 -11.93 -5.35
C TYR A 112 -4.01 -11.03 -6.09
N LEU A 113 -3.12 -10.38 -5.36
CA LEU A 113 -2.05 -9.57 -5.95
C LEU A 113 -0.76 -10.36 -6.22
N ASP A 114 -0.63 -11.54 -5.68
CA ASP A 114 0.55 -12.40 -5.85
C ASP A 114 0.46 -13.36 -7.04
N ARG A 115 -0.57 -13.25 -7.86
CA ARG A 115 -0.83 -14.21 -8.94
C ARG A 115 -0.33 -13.74 -10.30
#